data_5b0dcf18d4bd1a5e679bbf3c18b52f3e
#
_entry.id   5b0dcf18d4bd1a5e679bbf3c18b52f3e
#
_cell.length_a   1.000
_cell.length_b   1.000
_cell.length_c   1.000
_cell.angle_alpha   90.00
_cell.angle_beta   90.00
_cell.angle_gamma   90.00
#
_symmetry.space_group_name_H-M   'P 1'
#
loop_
_entity.id
_entity.type
_entity.pdbx_description
1 polymer ?
#
loop_
_entity_poly.entity_id
_entity_poly.type
_entity_poly.pdbx_seq_one_letter_code
_entity_poly.pdbx_strand_id
1 'polypeptide(L)'
;MKRLTDIMATVTDLRCDRHFLTSLRRAGMDSVRINSAHVDGKGLRRIIRAVREHVPGTAILMDTKGPEIRTTQLSGTLESVTLAVGDVVRLAECAATDSSVIGIA
;
A
#
# COMPACT_ATOMS: atom_id res chain seq x y z
N MET A 1 21.97 -8.36 -19.94
CA MET A 1 22.01 -6.88 -19.87
C MET A 1 21.63 -6.46 -18.45
N LYS A 2 22.43 -5.60 -17.84
CA LYS A 2 22.11 -5.08 -16.49
C LYS A 2 20.92 -4.11 -16.62
N ARG A 3 19.85 -4.33 -15.84
CA ARG A 3 18.75 -3.38 -15.78
C ARG A 3 19.22 -2.06 -15.12
N LEU A 4 18.71 -0.96 -15.62
CA LEU A 4 18.99 0.38 -15.06
C LEU A 4 17.96 0.81 -14.00
N THR A 5 16.87 0.04 -13.85
CA THR A 5 15.77 0.31 -12.94
C THR A 5 15.52 -0.90 -12.07
N ASP A 6 15.45 -0.68 -10.77
CA ASP A 6 15.10 -1.72 -9.79
C ASP A 6 13.58 -1.89 -9.70
N ILE A 7 13.15 -3.12 -9.43
CA ILE A 7 11.75 -3.47 -9.22
C ILE A 7 11.54 -3.70 -7.72
N MET A 8 10.70 -2.86 -7.14
CA MET A 8 10.28 -2.96 -5.75
C MET A 8 8.87 -3.53 -5.68
N ALA A 9 8.67 -4.63 -4.95
CA ALA A 9 7.36 -5.24 -4.76
C ALA A 9 6.86 -5.02 -3.33
N THR A 10 5.61 -4.57 -3.19
CA THR A 10 4.95 -4.50 -1.87
C THR A 10 4.50 -5.88 -1.45
N VAL A 11 4.89 -6.30 -0.25
CA VAL A 11 4.54 -7.59 0.35
C VAL A 11 3.75 -7.34 1.64
N THR A 12 2.70 -8.12 1.85
CA THR A 12 1.87 -8.08 3.06
C THR A 12 2.04 -9.36 3.88
N ASP A 13 1.67 -9.31 5.16
CA ASP A 13 1.69 -10.47 6.04
C ASP A 13 0.68 -11.56 5.65
N LEU A 14 -0.35 -11.19 4.89
CA LEU A 14 -1.34 -12.12 4.34
C LEU A 14 -0.78 -12.94 3.17
N ARG A 15 0.25 -12.43 2.49
CA ARG A 15 0.85 -13.08 1.31
C ARG A 15 2.35 -12.88 1.28
N CYS A 16 3.04 -13.65 2.11
CA CYS A 16 4.52 -13.66 2.19
C CYS A 16 5.08 -15.09 2.27
N ASP A 17 4.37 -16.06 1.69
CA ASP A 17 4.82 -17.44 1.65
C ASP A 17 5.99 -17.65 0.68
N ARG A 18 6.68 -18.78 0.84
CA ARG A 18 7.84 -19.15 0.02
C ARG A 18 7.57 -19.10 -1.47
N HIS A 19 6.45 -19.70 -1.91
CA HIS A 19 6.13 -19.77 -3.34
C HIS A 19 5.95 -18.37 -3.94
N PHE A 20 5.22 -17.51 -3.26
CA PHE A 20 4.98 -16.14 -3.68
C PHE A 20 6.29 -15.34 -3.77
N LEU A 21 7.10 -15.34 -2.71
CA LEU A 21 8.36 -14.58 -2.67
C LEU A 21 9.37 -15.07 -3.72
N THR A 22 9.50 -16.38 -3.90
CA THR A 22 10.41 -16.93 -4.91
C THR A 22 9.92 -16.63 -6.34
N SER A 23 8.61 -16.60 -6.57
CA SER A 23 8.02 -16.22 -7.86
C SER A 23 8.31 -14.75 -8.19
N LEU A 24 8.15 -13.85 -7.21
CA LEU A 24 8.51 -12.43 -7.37
C LEU A 24 10.00 -12.26 -7.68
N ARG A 25 10.87 -12.99 -6.97
CA ARG A 25 12.31 -12.94 -7.21
C ARG A 25 12.67 -13.41 -8.62
N ARG A 26 12.08 -14.51 -9.09
CA ARG A 26 12.26 -15.02 -10.46
C ARG A 26 11.74 -14.05 -11.51
N ALA A 27 10.64 -13.34 -11.21
CA ALA A 27 10.10 -12.31 -12.10
C ALA A 27 10.94 -11.03 -12.13
N GLY A 28 11.97 -10.92 -11.26
CA GLY A 28 12.92 -9.83 -11.29
C GLY A 28 12.80 -8.81 -10.14
N MET A 29 12.14 -9.16 -9.05
CA MET A 29 12.08 -8.30 -7.86
C MET A 29 13.49 -8.10 -7.27
N ASP A 30 13.86 -6.88 -7.01
CA ASP A 30 15.13 -6.48 -6.38
C ASP A 30 14.98 -6.18 -4.89
N SER A 31 13.84 -5.59 -4.51
CA SER A 31 13.57 -5.21 -3.13
C SER A 31 12.10 -5.43 -2.74
N VAL A 32 11.88 -5.63 -1.46
CA VAL A 32 10.56 -5.75 -0.84
C VAL A 32 10.22 -4.45 -0.13
N ARG A 33 9.05 -3.90 -0.39
CA ARG A 33 8.46 -2.79 0.37
C ARG A 33 7.42 -3.33 1.35
N ILE A 34 7.50 -2.88 2.59
CA ILE A 34 6.51 -3.14 3.63
C ILE A 34 5.82 -1.83 3.97
N ASN A 35 4.51 -1.76 3.78
CA ASN A 35 3.73 -0.59 4.18
C ASN A 35 3.37 -0.72 5.66
N SER A 36 4.05 0.03 6.52
CA SER A 36 3.87 -0.04 7.97
C SER A 36 2.53 0.48 8.47
N ALA A 37 1.77 1.21 7.64
CA ALA A 37 0.44 1.68 8.00
C ALA A 37 -0.62 0.56 8.06
N HIS A 38 -0.36 -0.59 7.42
CA HIS A 38 -1.29 -1.71 7.27
C HIS A 38 -0.78 -3.03 7.87
N VAL A 39 0.27 -2.99 8.67
CA VAL A 39 0.86 -4.17 9.29
C VAL A 39 1.20 -3.90 10.75
N ASP A 40 0.87 -4.83 11.62
CA ASP A 40 1.27 -4.78 13.03
C ASP A 40 2.69 -5.35 13.24
N GLY A 41 3.20 -5.26 14.48
CA GLY A 41 4.53 -5.76 14.81
C GLY A 41 4.71 -7.29 14.61
N LYS A 42 3.64 -8.08 14.67
CA LYS A 42 3.69 -9.54 14.39
C LYS A 42 3.79 -9.79 12.90
N GLY A 43 2.94 -9.13 12.12
CA GLY A 43 2.95 -9.19 10.66
C GLY A 43 4.28 -8.72 10.09
N LEU A 44 4.82 -7.62 10.62
CA LEU A 44 6.13 -7.10 10.22
C LEU A 44 7.25 -8.15 10.42
N ARG A 45 7.31 -8.75 11.62
CA ARG A 45 8.30 -9.81 11.91
C ARG A 45 8.12 -11.02 11.00
N ARG A 46 6.87 -11.38 10.69
CA ARG A 46 6.56 -12.49 9.77
C ARG A 46 7.10 -12.22 8.36
N ILE A 47 6.84 -11.04 7.81
CA ILE A 47 7.33 -10.67 6.48
C ILE A 47 8.86 -10.66 6.45
N ILE A 48 9.51 -9.99 7.41
CA ILE A 48 10.98 -9.91 7.46
C ILE A 48 11.62 -11.29 7.54
N ARG A 49 11.09 -12.17 8.39
CA ARG A 49 11.57 -13.54 8.51
C ARG A 49 11.41 -14.31 7.20
N ALA A 50 10.23 -14.24 6.58
CA ALA A 50 9.95 -14.92 5.33
C ALA A 50 10.88 -14.44 4.19
N VAL A 51 11.11 -13.14 4.07
CA VAL A 51 12.02 -12.58 3.07
C VAL A 51 13.45 -13.06 3.29
N ARG A 52 13.96 -13.01 4.53
CA ARG A 52 15.30 -13.47 4.86
C ARG A 52 15.51 -14.97 4.65
N GLU A 53 14.47 -15.77 4.90
CA GLU A 53 14.51 -17.22 4.74
C GLU A 53 14.40 -17.66 3.28
N HIS A 54 13.47 -17.06 2.53
CA HIS A 54 13.10 -17.58 1.21
C HIS A 54 13.74 -16.84 0.03
N VAL A 55 14.11 -15.61 0.21
CA VAL A 55 14.79 -14.77 -0.80
C VAL A 55 15.94 -13.97 -0.20
N PRO A 56 16.93 -14.66 0.38
CA PRO A 56 18.06 -13.99 1.04
C PRO A 56 18.77 -13.01 0.10
N GLY A 57 19.29 -11.93 0.66
CA GLY A 57 19.95 -10.87 -0.11
C GLY A 57 19.00 -9.88 -0.78
N THR A 58 17.69 -10.08 -0.68
CA THR A 58 16.69 -9.08 -1.11
C THR A 58 16.64 -7.93 -0.11
N ALA A 59 16.76 -6.70 -0.58
CA ALA A 59 16.63 -5.52 0.26
C ALA A 59 15.19 -5.37 0.80
N ILE A 60 15.06 -4.88 2.03
CA ILE A 60 13.76 -4.60 2.65
C ILE A 60 13.67 -3.10 2.91
N LEU A 61 12.65 -2.47 2.35
CA LEU A 61 12.30 -1.08 2.58
C LEU A 61 11.02 -1.02 3.43
N MET A 62 11.12 -0.39 4.58
CA MET A 62 9.95 -0.08 5.40
C MET A 62 9.46 1.32 5.07
N ASP A 63 8.25 1.41 4.53
CA ASP A 63 7.59 2.67 4.24
C ASP A 63 6.81 3.11 5.47
N THR A 64 7.26 4.19 6.08
CA THR A 64 6.64 4.76 7.28
C THR A 64 5.66 5.87 6.91
N LYS A 65 4.55 5.94 7.65
CA LYS A 65 3.57 7.01 7.47
C LYS A 65 4.22 8.36 7.77
N GLY A 66 4.19 9.24 6.77
CA GLY A 66 4.51 10.66 6.91
C GLY A 66 3.27 11.54 7.05
N PRO A 67 3.44 12.88 7.08
CA PRO A 67 2.33 13.81 6.95
C PRO A 67 1.66 13.60 5.58
N GLU A 68 0.35 13.45 5.58
CA GLU A 68 -0.40 13.25 4.35
C GLU A 68 -1.77 13.93 4.43
N ILE A 69 -2.28 14.34 3.28
CA ILE A 69 -3.66 14.78 3.13
C ILE A 69 -4.42 13.60 2.53
N ARG A 70 -5.45 13.14 3.22
CA ARG A 70 -6.27 12.01 2.78
C ARG A 70 -7.75 12.36 2.75
N THR A 71 -8.48 11.64 1.91
CA THR A 71 -9.94 11.66 1.96
C THR A 71 -10.41 11.01 3.26
N THR A 72 -11.46 11.59 3.86
CA THR A 72 -12.16 11.02 5.01
C THR A 72 -13.21 10.00 4.53
N GLN A 73 -13.94 9.42 5.47
CA GLN A 73 -15.08 8.55 5.11
C GLN A 73 -16.13 9.33 4.32
N LEU A 74 -16.77 8.65 3.39
CA LEU A 74 -17.90 9.20 2.66
C LEU A 74 -19.11 9.39 3.58
N SER A 75 -20.06 10.24 3.13
CA SER A 75 -21.27 10.52 3.89
C SER A 75 -22.14 9.27 4.11
N GLY A 76 -22.62 9.08 5.33
CA GLY A 76 -23.55 8.01 5.66
C GLY A 76 -22.98 6.61 5.46
N THR A 77 -23.73 5.75 4.77
CA THR A 77 -23.36 4.35 4.46
C THR A 77 -22.74 4.18 3.08
N LEU A 78 -22.35 5.27 2.40
CA LEU A 78 -21.78 5.22 1.06
C LEU A 78 -20.39 4.58 1.10
N GLU A 79 -20.18 3.53 0.30
CA GLU A 79 -18.89 2.89 0.09
C GLU A 79 -18.12 3.53 -1.07
N SER A 80 -18.82 4.15 -2.00
CA SER A 80 -18.23 4.79 -3.17
C SER A 80 -19.10 5.93 -3.70
N VAL A 81 -18.47 6.85 -4.43
CA VAL A 81 -19.15 7.93 -5.19
C VAL A 81 -18.74 7.78 -6.64
N THR A 82 -19.72 7.75 -7.52
CA THR A 82 -19.50 7.74 -8.97
C THR A 82 -19.51 9.17 -9.48
N LEU A 83 -18.47 9.56 -10.18
CA LEU A 83 -18.32 10.89 -10.79
C LEU A 83 -18.27 10.76 -12.30
N ALA A 84 -18.98 11.65 -12.99
CA ALA A 84 -18.94 11.78 -14.44
C ALA A 84 -18.02 12.93 -14.86
N VAL A 85 -17.61 12.94 -16.12
CA VAL A 85 -16.84 14.06 -16.68
C VAL A 85 -17.68 15.32 -16.65
N GLY A 86 -17.17 16.37 -16.01
CA GLY A 86 -17.85 17.67 -15.85
C GLY A 86 -18.54 17.85 -14.49
N ASP A 87 -18.58 16.81 -13.65
CA ASP A 87 -19.09 16.97 -12.29
C ASP A 87 -18.19 17.87 -11.46
N VAL A 88 -18.81 18.68 -10.61
CA VAL A 88 -18.11 19.56 -9.68
C VAL A 88 -18.21 18.95 -8.28
N VAL A 89 -17.04 18.68 -7.68
CA VAL A 89 -16.93 18.14 -6.33
C VAL A 89 -16.23 19.16 -5.45
N ARG A 90 -16.76 19.41 -4.27
CA ARG A 90 -16.15 20.27 -3.27
C ARG A 90 -15.27 19.44 -2.31
N LEU A 91 -14.02 19.83 -2.15
CA LEU A 91 -13.14 19.31 -1.09
C LEU A 91 -13.27 20.21 0.14
N ALA A 92 -13.40 19.61 1.32
CA ALA A 92 -13.54 20.35 2.57
C ALA A 92 -12.79 19.69 3.70
N GLU A 93 -12.22 20.44 4.60
CA GLU A 93 -11.57 19.98 5.83
C GLU A 93 -12.60 19.55 6.87
N CYS A 94 -13.45 18.61 6.52
CA CYS A 94 -14.48 18.07 7.40
C CYS A 94 -14.94 16.72 6.89
N ALA A 95 -15.73 16.02 7.70
CA ALA A 95 -16.42 14.83 7.23
C ALA A 95 -17.34 15.19 6.05
N ALA A 96 -17.43 14.30 5.06
CA ALA A 96 -18.33 14.46 3.94
C ALA A 96 -19.79 14.57 4.44
N THR A 97 -20.49 15.62 4.05
CA THR A 97 -21.88 15.87 4.46
C THR A 97 -22.90 15.29 3.47
N ASP A 98 -22.50 15.16 2.21
CA ASP A 98 -23.30 14.57 1.13
C ASP A 98 -22.39 14.07 0.00
N SER A 99 -22.96 13.51 -1.06
CA SER A 99 -22.21 12.94 -2.18
C SER A 99 -21.45 13.96 -3.04
N SER A 100 -21.71 15.26 -2.89
CA SER A 100 -21.02 16.34 -3.61
C SER A 100 -19.81 16.88 -2.86
N VAL A 101 -19.58 16.44 -1.61
CA VAL A 101 -18.50 16.88 -0.73
C VAL A 101 -17.59 15.69 -0.42
N ILE A 102 -16.31 15.85 -0.71
CA ILE A 102 -15.25 14.94 -0.29
C ILE A 102 -14.51 15.58 0.87
N GLY A 103 -14.61 14.99 2.04
CA GLY A 103 -13.84 15.44 3.21
C GLY A 103 -12.36 15.09 3.07
N ILE A 104 -11.49 15.96 3.54
CA ILE A 104 -10.04 15.76 3.62
C ILE A 104 -9.55 16.04 5.03
N ALA A 105 -8.54 15.31 5.45
CA ALA A 105 -7.88 15.44 6.76
C ALA A 105 -6.36 15.28 6.62
#